data_f0492be3d8dec55feaa0ed23fd3ac3cb
#
_entry.id   f0492be3d8dec55feaa0ed23fd3ac3cb
#
_cell.length_a   1.000
_cell.length_b   1.000
_cell.length_c   1.000
_cell.angle_alpha   90.00
_cell.angle_beta   90.00
_cell.angle_gamma   90.00
#
_symmetry.space_group_name_H-M   'P 1'
#
loop_
_entity.id
_entity.type
_entity.pdbx_description
1 polymer ?
#
loop_
_entity_poly.entity_id
_entity_poly.type
_entity_poly.pdbx_seq_one_letter_code
_entity_poly.pdbx_strand_id
1 'polypeptide(L)'
;MGVPRTEMNTESSRVAPPRGFRDVLPTEARELGLIEQTLADSFAASGFTPLHPPLLEHATADPEKRRQIQFLDSDGSLVALRPDLTTSVARLVAGRYRDMTGVLRLSYVAPVFREEPALSGGSREILQAGVELIGGDGALADAEILALFVECLESCGLAVCESTVQVGNIRLLTGLFASLREDVRGEVLGALHRGDIAGGLRRASEAGMPAEQLRRADRALTGVAGDVDVSDVAEICRGVDLARERWPGSAAWGVPNLALLPALPYYTGIVFEAVHPDAGVIASGGRYDLLIGAFGEPRPAIGFAIDVLQLHRALFAESWQPRSQRPLLLLRPSGDERATMRCAAALREAGIAVALGDVAERAGRPVIHADVIDDRRVMLADGRVAEAAALAREVGS
;
A
#
# COMPACT_ATOMS: atom_id res chain seq x y z
N MET A 1 36.34 42.51 -7.18
CA MET A 1 35.30 42.55 -6.15
C MET A 1 34.67 41.16 -6.11
N GLY A 2 35.09 40.37 -5.12
CA GLY A 2 34.59 39.00 -4.95
C GLY A 2 33.24 39.03 -4.22
N VAL A 3 32.28 38.36 -4.80
CA VAL A 3 30.98 38.09 -4.14
C VAL A 3 31.24 37.08 -3.02
N PRO A 4 30.82 37.34 -1.77
CA PRO A 4 30.99 36.38 -0.69
C PRO A 4 30.10 35.14 -0.97
N ARG A 5 30.71 33.96 -1.08
CA ARG A 5 30.02 32.69 -0.99
C ARG A 5 29.44 32.60 0.42
N THR A 6 28.13 32.71 0.52
CA THR A 6 27.39 32.40 1.73
C THR A 6 27.68 30.95 2.06
N GLU A 7 28.41 30.68 3.13
CA GLU A 7 28.55 29.37 3.72
C GLU A 7 27.14 28.94 4.17
N MET A 8 26.49 28.15 3.34
CA MET A 8 25.24 27.50 3.73
C MET A 8 25.56 26.58 4.89
N ASN A 9 24.85 26.78 5.97
CA ASN A 9 24.96 26.16 7.28
C ASN A 9 24.99 24.62 7.15
N THR A 10 26.19 24.02 7.05
CA THR A 10 26.42 22.60 6.81
C THR A 10 26.07 21.72 8.00
N GLU A 11 25.86 22.29 9.19
CA GLU A 11 25.48 21.54 10.39
C GLU A 11 23.97 21.21 10.42
N SER A 12 23.10 22.13 9.99
CA SER A 12 21.66 21.90 9.90
C SER A 12 21.29 20.81 8.87
N SER A 13 22.09 20.66 7.79
CA SER A 13 21.84 19.66 6.74
C SER A 13 22.22 18.23 7.16
N ARG A 14 22.98 18.04 8.24
CA ARG A 14 23.38 16.69 8.73
C ARG A 14 22.38 16.07 9.68
N VAL A 15 21.44 16.84 10.23
CA VAL A 15 20.42 16.33 11.18
C VAL A 15 19.12 16.02 10.47
N ALA A 16 18.80 16.71 9.36
CA ALA A 16 17.60 16.45 8.59
C ALA A 16 17.79 15.29 7.59
N PRO A 17 16.81 14.40 7.43
CA PRO A 17 16.86 13.36 6.41
C PRO A 17 16.85 13.97 5.00
N PRO A 18 17.29 13.24 3.96
CA PRO A 18 17.25 13.69 2.57
C PRO A 18 15.84 14.09 2.14
N ARG A 19 15.73 14.97 1.13
CA ARG A 19 14.44 15.40 0.57
C ARG A 19 13.54 14.23 0.20
N GLY A 20 12.28 14.28 0.66
CA GLY A 20 11.27 13.24 0.41
C GLY A 20 11.41 11.98 1.27
N PHE A 21 12.34 12.00 2.23
CA PHE A 21 12.47 11.02 3.30
C PHE A 21 12.17 11.69 4.63
N ARG A 22 11.74 10.93 5.61
CA ARG A 22 11.43 11.42 6.94
C ARG A 22 11.69 10.37 8.02
N ASP A 23 11.93 10.84 9.23
CA ASP A 23 11.91 9.98 10.40
C ASP A 23 10.46 9.68 10.80
N VAL A 24 10.16 8.44 11.11
CA VAL A 24 8.86 8.01 11.66
C VAL A 24 9.03 7.89 13.17
N LEU A 25 8.31 8.72 13.91
CA LEU A 25 8.43 8.77 15.37
C LEU A 25 7.65 7.62 16.05
N PRO A 26 7.96 7.27 17.31
CA PRO A 26 7.46 6.07 17.97
C PRO A 26 5.95 5.86 17.94
N THR A 27 5.14 6.91 18.11
CA THR A 27 3.68 6.80 18.07
C THR A 27 3.20 6.39 16.67
N GLU A 28 3.64 7.10 15.64
CA GLU A 28 3.30 6.80 14.24
C GLU A 28 3.88 5.46 13.80
N ALA A 29 5.13 5.15 14.16
CA ALA A 29 5.76 3.87 13.83
C ALA A 29 4.95 2.68 14.38
N ARG A 30 4.39 2.82 15.57
CA ARG A 30 3.50 1.82 16.15
C ARG A 30 2.18 1.70 15.38
N GLU A 31 1.58 2.83 15.01
CA GLU A 31 0.31 2.85 14.26
C GLU A 31 0.48 2.19 12.88
N LEU A 32 1.54 2.55 12.17
CA LEU A 32 1.90 1.91 10.91
C LEU A 32 2.14 0.40 11.09
N GLY A 33 2.87 -0.01 12.13
CA GLY A 33 3.10 -1.43 12.43
C GLY A 33 1.81 -2.22 12.73
N LEU A 34 0.80 -1.61 13.33
CA LEU A 34 -0.51 -2.23 13.52
C LEU A 34 -1.24 -2.42 12.18
N ILE A 35 -1.20 -1.43 11.30
CA ILE A 35 -1.77 -1.53 9.96
C ILE A 35 -1.06 -2.62 9.15
N GLU A 36 0.28 -2.61 9.13
CA GLU A 36 1.09 -3.65 8.46
C GLU A 36 0.75 -5.06 8.92
N GLN A 37 0.64 -5.26 10.24
CA GLN A 37 0.29 -6.56 10.81
C GLN A 37 -1.13 -6.98 10.43
N THR A 38 -2.11 -6.05 10.49
CA THR A 38 -3.50 -6.34 10.10
C THR A 38 -3.60 -6.76 8.63
N LEU A 39 -2.89 -6.07 7.73
CA LEU A 39 -2.84 -6.41 6.33
C LEU A 39 -2.16 -7.77 6.09
N ALA A 40 -1.02 -8.03 6.75
CA ALA A 40 -0.31 -9.30 6.66
C ALA A 40 -1.18 -10.48 7.13
N ASP A 41 -1.93 -10.31 8.22
CA ASP A 41 -2.85 -11.30 8.76
C ASP A 41 -4.02 -11.57 7.79
N SER A 42 -4.58 -10.54 7.17
CA SER A 42 -5.63 -10.65 6.14
C SER A 42 -5.12 -11.41 4.90
N PHE A 43 -3.90 -11.13 4.45
CA PHE A 43 -3.27 -11.85 3.35
C PHE A 43 -3.06 -13.33 3.69
N ALA A 44 -2.54 -13.62 4.87
CA ALA A 44 -2.31 -15.00 5.34
C ALA A 44 -3.62 -15.77 5.48
N ALA A 45 -4.68 -15.14 6.01
CA ALA A 45 -6.02 -15.74 6.12
C ALA A 45 -6.62 -16.10 4.75
N SER A 46 -6.25 -15.34 3.69
CA SER A 46 -6.63 -15.61 2.30
C SER A 46 -5.68 -16.54 1.55
N GLY A 47 -4.73 -17.18 2.26
CA GLY A 47 -3.79 -18.15 1.72
C GLY A 47 -2.60 -17.58 0.96
N PHE A 48 -2.31 -16.29 1.11
CA PHE A 48 -1.13 -15.69 0.50
C PHE A 48 0.12 -15.90 1.36
N THR A 49 1.24 -16.16 0.69
CA THR A 49 2.53 -16.43 1.32
C THR A 49 3.46 -15.22 1.17
N PRO A 50 4.04 -14.72 2.24
CA PRO A 50 4.92 -13.55 2.17
C PRO A 50 6.22 -13.84 1.42
N LEU A 51 6.70 -12.83 0.69
CA LEU A 51 8.00 -12.83 0.03
C LEU A 51 8.70 -11.46 0.20
N HIS A 52 10.03 -11.46 0.05
CA HIS A 52 10.85 -10.27 0.16
C HIS A 52 11.76 -10.13 -1.05
N PRO A 53 11.36 -9.39 -2.11
CA PRO A 53 12.24 -9.10 -3.23
C PRO A 53 13.39 -8.18 -2.81
N PRO A 54 14.54 -8.21 -3.51
CA PRO A 54 15.64 -7.29 -3.26
C PRO A 54 15.20 -5.83 -3.37
N LEU A 55 15.83 -4.96 -2.56
CA LEU A 55 15.61 -3.52 -2.59
C LEU A 55 16.18 -2.88 -3.86
N LEU A 56 17.32 -3.42 -4.33
CA LEU A 56 18.01 -2.96 -5.52
C LEU A 56 17.66 -3.81 -6.73
N GLU A 57 17.50 -3.13 -7.86
CA GLU A 57 17.27 -3.72 -9.16
C GLU A 57 18.24 -3.13 -10.19
N HIS A 58 18.44 -3.83 -11.30
CA HIS A 58 19.13 -3.23 -12.44
C HIS A 58 18.30 -2.06 -12.97
N ALA A 59 18.92 -0.90 -13.09
CA ALA A 59 18.27 0.26 -13.66
C ALA A 59 17.90 0.01 -15.13
N THR A 60 16.73 0.49 -15.54
CA THR A 60 16.31 0.41 -16.93
C THR A 60 16.55 1.73 -17.63
N ALA A 61 16.95 1.67 -18.90
CA ALA A 61 17.11 2.86 -19.75
C ALA A 61 15.76 3.43 -20.25
N ASP A 62 14.64 2.83 -19.85
CA ASP A 62 13.30 3.23 -20.26
C ASP A 62 12.96 4.64 -19.78
N PRO A 63 12.67 5.59 -20.69
CA PRO A 63 12.33 6.97 -20.33
C PRO A 63 11.06 7.09 -19.47
N GLU A 64 10.13 6.15 -19.57
CA GLU A 64 8.90 6.14 -18.77
C GLU A 64 9.17 5.72 -17.32
N LYS A 65 10.27 5.01 -17.09
CA LYS A 65 10.76 4.65 -15.75
C LYS A 65 11.73 5.68 -15.13
N ARG A 66 11.76 6.91 -15.61
CA ARG A 66 12.61 8.01 -15.08
C ARG A 66 12.31 8.39 -13.62
N ARG A 67 11.28 7.83 -13.02
CA ARG A 67 10.98 8.02 -11.59
C ARG A 67 11.79 7.10 -10.66
N GLN A 68 12.78 6.38 -11.18
CA GLN A 68 13.68 5.57 -10.36
C GLN A 68 14.77 6.41 -9.72
N ILE A 69 15.04 6.17 -8.44
CA ILE A 69 16.23 6.68 -7.76
C ILE A 69 17.39 5.76 -8.14
N GLN A 70 18.31 6.27 -8.97
CA GLN A 70 19.39 5.50 -9.57
C GLN A 70 20.75 5.93 -9.01
N PHE A 71 21.71 4.99 -8.95
CA PHE A 71 23.10 5.24 -8.59
C PHE A 71 24.03 4.18 -9.18
N LEU A 72 25.33 4.45 -9.17
CA LEU A 72 26.35 3.50 -9.59
C LEU A 72 26.71 2.59 -8.42
N ASP A 73 26.67 1.28 -8.64
CA ASP A 73 27.18 0.29 -7.70
C ASP A 73 28.72 0.27 -7.71
N SER A 74 29.32 -0.42 -6.76
CA SER A 74 30.77 -0.52 -6.58
C SER A 74 31.50 -1.14 -7.78
N ASP A 75 30.82 -1.95 -8.59
CA ASP A 75 31.34 -2.54 -9.83
C ASP A 75 31.14 -1.65 -11.07
N GLY A 76 30.54 -0.47 -10.89
CA GLY A 76 30.22 0.48 -11.96
C GLY A 76 28.90 0.20 -12.69
N SER A 77 28.14 -0.81 -12.29
CA SER A 77 26.80 -1.06 -12.84
C SER A 77 25.80 0.00 -12.36
N LEU A 78 24.86 0.38 -13.25
CA LEU A 78 23.78 1.29 -12.90
C LEU A 78 22.64 0.47 -12.24
N VAL A 79 22.35 0.78 -10.99
CA VAL A 79 21.30 0.15 -10.20
C VAL A 79 20.27 1.20 -9.77
N ALA A 80 19.09 0.72 -9.39
CA ALA A 80 17.99 1.56 -8.92
C ALA A 80 17.36 0.97 -7.66
N LEU A 81 16.84 1.85 -6.81
CA LEU A 81 15.87 1.44 -5.81
C LEU A 81 14.56 1.06 -6.52
N ARG A 82 13.96 -0.08 -6.16
CA ARG A 82 12.73 -0.59 -6.78
C ARG A 82 11.58 0.42 -6.70
N PRO A 83 10.90 0.76 -7.80
CA PRO A 83 9.81 1.73 -7.83
C PRO A 83 8.43 1.11 -7.56
N ASP A 84 8.30 -0.21 -7.70
CA ASP A 84 7.10 -1.00 -7.42
C ASP A 84 7.51 -2.45 -7.05
N LEU A 85 6.58 -3.18 -6.42
CA LEU A 85 6.81 -4.56 -6.02
C LEU A 85 6.27 -5.56 -7.04
N THR A 86 5.24 -5.20 -7.80
CA THR A 86 4.64 -6.08 -8.83
C THR A 86 5.67 -6.48 -9.89
N THR A 87 6.46 -5.54 -10.41
CA THR A 87 7.54 -5.82 -11.36
C THR A 87 8.62 -6.71 -10.74
N SER A 88 8.99 -6.46 -9.48
CA SER A 88 9.95 -7.29 -8.74
C SER A 88 9.44 -8.72 -8.57
N VAL A 89 8.15 -8.90 -8.25
CA VAL A 89 7.50 -10.21 -8.12
C VAL A 89 7.42 -10.91 -9.48
N ALA A 90 7.02 -10.20 -10.55
CA ALA A 90 6.96 -10.75 -11.91
C ALA A 90 8.32 -11.33 -12.36
N ARG A 91 9.41 -10.57 -12.16
CA ARG A 91 10.77 -11.01 -12.43
C ARG A 91 11.16 -12.23 -11.59
N LEU A 92 10.83 -12.23 -10.29
CA LEU A 92 11.11 -13.34 -9.38
C LEU A 92 10.36 -14.60 -9.81
N VAL A 93 9.08 -14.48 -10.17
CA VAL A 93 8.25 -15.61 -10.63
C VAL A 93 8.79 -16.19 -11.92
N ALA A 94 9.09 -15.37 -12.92
CA ALA A 94 9.66 -15.82 -14.18
C ALA A 94 11.01 -16.56 -14.01
N GLY A 95 11.80 -16.16 -13.01
CA GLY A 95 13.10 -16.79 -12.73
C GLY A 95 13.04 -18.01 -11.82
N ARG A 96 12.35 -17.89 -10.67
CA ARG A 96 12.41 -18.89 -9.58
C ARG A 96 11.24 -19.87 -9.57
N TYR A 97 10.09 -19.48 -10.14
CA TYR A 97 8.87 -20.28 -10.16
C TYR A 97 8.46 -20.69 -11.59
N ARG A 98 9.39 -20.59 -12.58
CA ARG A 98 9.10 -20.89 -13.98
C ARG A 98 8.57 -22.31 -14.20
N ASP A 99 9.09 -23.30 -13.45
CA ASP A 99 8.74 -24.70 -13.59
C ASP A 99 7.54 -25.11 -12.70
N MET A 100 7.02 -24.19 -11.89
CA MET A 100 5.85 -24.44 -11.04
C MET A 100 4.57 -24.26 -11.83
N THR A 101 3.74 -25.30 -11.82
CA THR A 101 2.37 -25.25 -12.36
C THR A 101 1.36 -24.87 -11.29
N GLY A 102 0.22 -24.29 -11.71
CA GLY A 102 -0.85 -23.89 -10.80
C GLY A 102 -0.78 -22.44 -10.37
N VAL A 103 -1.64 -22.08 -9.41
CA VAL A 103 -1.81 -20.71 -8.95
C VAL A 103 -0.85 -20.40 -7.81
N LEU A 104 -0.09 -19.31 -7.96
CA LEU A 104 0.76 -18.76 -6.90
C LEU A 104 0.02 -17.62 -6.19
N ARG A 105 0.05 -17.63 -4.87
CA ARG A 105 -0.51 -16.62 -3.99
C ARG A 105 0.64 -15.99 -3.18
N LEU A 106 1.05 -14.80 -3.59
CA LEU A 106 2.22 -14.12 -3.02
C LEU A 106 1.80 -12.81 -2.40
N SER A 107 2.38 -12.46 -1.25
CA SER A 107 2.12 -11.18 -0.57
C SER A 107 3.43 -10.50 -0.17
N TYR A 108 3.35 -9.22 0.11
CA TYR A 108 4.48 -8.43 0.57
C TYR A 108 4.03 -7.26 1.46
N VAL A 109 4.93 -6.87 2.37
CA VAL A 109 4.90 -5.58 3.06
C VAL A 109 6.33 -5.04 2.97
N ALA A 110 6.55 -3.99 2.18
CA ALA A 110 7.88 -3.50 1.92
C ALA A 110 7.89 -2.08 1.30
N PRO A 111 8.97 -1.30 1.49
CA PRO A 111 9.08 0.01 0.88
C PRO A 111 9.38 -0.06 -0.62
N VAL A 112 8.87 0.92 -1.34
CA VAL A 112 9.23 1.25 -2.73
C VAL A 112 9.69 2.70 -2.79
N PHE A 113 10.42 3.06 -3.85
CA PHE A 113 11.08 4.35 -3.93
C PHE A 113 10.82 5.00 -5.28
N ARG A 114 10.32 6.24 -5.26
CA ARG A 114 10.01 6.98 -6.50
C ARG A 114 10.59 8.37 -6.44
N GLU A 115 11.15 8.80 -7.57
CA GLU A 115 11.52 10.22 -7.71
C GLU A 115 10.25 11.08 -7.75
N GLU A 116 10.22 12.10 -6.92
CA GLU A 116 9.14 13.06 -6.87
C GLU A 116 9.63 14.46 -7.31
N PRO A 117 8.81 15.23 -8.02
CA PRO A 117 9.17 16.60 -8.38
C PRO A 117 9.58 17.42 -7.15
N ALA A 118 10.56 18.30 -7.32
CA ALA A 118 11.19 19.01 -6.20
C ALA A 118 10.21 19.82 -5.31
N LEU A 119 9.06 20.20 -5.86
CA LEU A 119 8.06 21.05 -5.19
C LEU A 119 6.74 20.31 -4.88
N SER A 120 6.66 19.01 -5.12
CA SER A 120 5.40 18.24 -4.89
C SER A 120 5.09 18.05 -3.40
N GLY A 121 6.11 18.10 -2.53
CA GLY A 121 5.96 17.73 -1.12
C GLY A 121 5.69 16.23 -0.89
N GLY A 122 5.71 15.42 -1.97
CA GLY A 122 5.46 13.97 -1.91
C GLY A 122 6.60 13.20 -1.24
N SER A 123 6.27 12.06 -0.64
CA SER A 123 7.26 11.11 -0.12
C SER A 123 7.92 10.36 -1.27
N ARG A 124 9.25 10.20 -1.19
CA ARG A 124 10.02 9.35 -2.13
C ARG A 124 10.13 7.91 -1.65
N GLU A 125 9.82 7.66 -0.40
CA GLU A 125 9.70 6.34 0.21
C GLU A 125 8.23 6.07 0.51
N ILE A 126 7.70 4.98 -0.02
CA ILE A 126 6.30 4.57 0.09
C ILE A 126 6.27 3.15 0.64
N LEU A 127 5.69 2.95 1.81
CA LEU A 127 5.49 1.62 2.36
C LEU A 127 4.26 0.99 1.72
N GLN A 128 4.46 -0.10 0.98
CA GLN A 128 3.39 -0.82 0.29
C GLN A 128 3.13 -2.18 0.95
N ALA A 129 1.85 -2.51 1.13
CA ALA A 129 1.39 -3.85 1.43
C ALA A 129 0.50 -4.35 0.28
N GLY A 130 0.74 -5.56 -0.21
CA GLY A 130 -0.01 -6.04 -1.38
C GLY A 130 0.05 -7.53 -1.60
N VAL A 131 -0.75 -7.98 -2.56
CA VAL A 131 -0.85 -9.38 -2.98
C VAL A 131 -0.78 -9.51 -4.50
N GLU A 132 -0.26 -10.66 -4.95
CA GLU A 132 -0.20 -11.04 -6.37
C GLU A 132 -0.72 -12.47 -6.52
N LEU A 133 -1.83 -12.63 -7.25
CA LEU A 133 -2.41 -13.91 -7.66
C LEU A 133 -1.96 -14.22 -9.08
N ILE A 134 -1.06 -15.18 -9.25
CA ILE A 134 -0.42 -15.49 -10.53
C ILE A 134 -0.84 -16.90 -11.00
N GLY A 135 -1.33 -17.00 -12.23
CA GLY A 135 -1.93 -18.21 -12.78
C GLY A 135 -3.43 -18.32 -12.54
N GLY A 136 -4.04 -17.36 -11.80
CA GLY A 136 -5.49 -17.26 -11.65
C GLY A 136 -6.10 -16.48 -12.80
N ASP A 137 -7.10 -17.07 -13.47
CA ASP A 137 -7.79 -16.47 -14.61
C ASP A 137 -9.30 -16.39 -14.40
N GLY A 138 -9.93 -15.49 -15.16
CA GLY A 138 -11.38 -15.33 -15.22
C GLY A 138 -12.00 -14.54 -14.06
N ALA A 139 -13.31 -14.37 -14.13
CA ALA A 139 -14.08 -13.51 -13.24
C ALA A 139 -14.00 -13.90 -11.74
N LEU A 140 -13.77 -15.17 -11.42
CA LEU A 140 -13.64 -15.62 -10.04
C LEU A 140 -12.34 -15.11 -9.40
N ALA A 141 -11.22 -15.15 -10.15
CA ALA A 141 -9.95 -14.61 -9.67
C ALA A 141 -10.03 -13.09 -9.49
N ASP A 142 -10.68 -12.38 -10.42
CA ASP A 142 -10.92 -10.94 -10.33
C ASP A 142 -11.77 -10.58 -9.10
N ALA A 143 -12.86 -11.32 -8.89
CA ALA A 143 -13.76 -11.13 -7.75
C ALA A 143 -13.07 -11.42 -6.40
N GLU A 144 -12.27 -12.48 -6.33
CA GLU A 144 -11.52 -12.83 -5.12
C GLU A 144 -10.55 -11.71 -4.70
N ILE A 145 -9.76 -11.20 -5.66
CA ILE A 145 -8.80 -10.14 -5.38
C ILE A 145 -9.49 -8.82 -5.03
N LEU A 146 -10.57 -8.48 -5.72
CA LEU A 146 -11.35 -7.28 -5.43
C LEU A 146 -12.04 -7.37 -4.05
N ALA A 147 -12.55 -8.55 -3.67
CA ALA A 147 -13.11 -8.80 -2.36
C ALA A 147 -12.07 -8.65 -1.25
N LEU A 148 -10.90 -9.27 -1.41
CA LEU A 148 -9.79 -9.15 -0.46
C LEU A 148 -9.29 -7.70 -0.34
N PHE A 149 -9.26 -6.96 -1.44
CA PHE A 149 -8.89 -5.54 -1.46
C PHE A 149 -9.76 -4.73 -0.50
N VAL A 150 -11.09 -4.89 -0.57
CA VAL A 150 -12.03 -4.20 0.32
C VAL A 150 -11.91 -4.71 1.76
N GLU A 151 -11.81 -6.04 1.96
CA GLU A 151 -11.64 -6.66 3.27
C GLU A 151 -10.40 -6.12 4.01
N CYS A 152 -9.30 -5.91 3.32
CA CYS A 152 -8.08 -5.35 3.89
C CYS A 152 -8.29 -3.92 4.41
N LEU A 153 -8.99 -3.08 3.65
CA LEU A 153 -9.28 -1.70 4.06
C LEU A 153 -10.21 -1.65 5.27
N GLU A 154 -11.27 -2.45 5.27
CA GLU A 154 -12.22 -2.56 6.38
C GLU A 154 -11.56 -3.14 7.64
N SER A 155 -10.72 -4.17 7.48
CA SER A 155 -10.00 -4.80 8.61
C SER A 155 -9.05 -3.83 9.32
N CYS A 156 -8.51 -2.85 8.58
CA CYS A 156 -7.73 -1.76 9.17
C CYS A 156 -8.60 -0.70 9.87
N GLY A 157 -9.91 -0.74 9.68
CA GLY A 157 -10.88 0.16 10.30
C GLY A 157 -11.32 1.33 9.42
N LEU A 158 -11.00 1.31 8.12
CA LEU A 158 -11.46 2.33 7.18
C LEU A 158 -12.97 2.18 6.95
N ALA A 159 -13.73 3.26 7.11
CA ALA A 159 -15.15 3.28 6.82
C ALA A 159 -15.37 3.35 5.30
N VAL A 160 -15.86 2.25 4.72
CA VAL A 160 -16.12 2.17 3.27
C VAL A 160 -17.17 3.20 2.80
N CYS A 161 -17.98 3.74 3.71
CA CYS A 161 -18.95 4.80 3.38
C CYS A 161 -18.27 6.17 3.12
N GLU A 162 -17.09 6.41 3.67
CA GLU A 162 -16.31 7.64 3.46
C GLU A 162 -15.36 7.51 2.26
N SER A 163 -14.94 6.29 1.94
CA SER A 163 -14.06 5.99 0.81
C SER A 163 -14.83 5.39 -0.36
N THR A 164 -14.41 5.71 -1.58
CA THR A 164 -14.98 5.15 -2.80
C THR A 164 -14.03 4.16 -3.43
N VAL A 165 -14.51 2.93 -3.71
CA VAL A 165 -13.78 1.96 -4.54
C VAL A 165 -14.30 2.06 -5.98
N GLN A 166 -13.47 2.60 -6.85
CA GLN A 166 -13.74 2.73 -8.28
C GLN A 166 -13.20 1.51 -9.03
N VAL A 167 -13.94 1.05 -10.04
CA VAL A 167 -13.58 -0.11 -10.86
C VAL A 167 -13.70 0.23 -12.33
N GLY A 168 -12.65 -0.01 -13.09
CA GLY A 168 -12.57 0.19 -14.53
C GLY A 168 -12.09 -1.05 -15.27
N ASN A 169 -11.91 -0.93 -16.60
CA ASN A 169 -11.31 -1.98 -17.41
C ASN A 169 -10.55 -1.38 -18.58
N ILE A 170 -9.25 -1.68 -18.66
CA ILE A 170 -8.36 -1.17 -19.69
C ILE A 170 -8.76 -1.66 -21.08
N ARG A 171 -9.30 -2.88 -21.22
CA ARG A 171 -9.76 -3.42 -22.51
C ARG A 171 -10.93 -2.59 -23.07
N LEU A 172 -11.86 -2.19 -22.21
CA LEU A 172 -12.98 -1.33 -22.63
C LEU A 172 -12.48 0.04 -23.09
N LEU A 173 -11.57 0.63 -22.31
CA LEU A 173 -10.98 1.91 -22.67
C LEU A 173 -10.23 1.84 -24.00
N THR A 174 -9.36 0.83 -24.19
CA THR A 174 -8.63 0.65 -25.45
C THR A 174 -9.56 0.30 -26.59
N GLY A 175 -10.65 -0.41 -26.31
CA GLY A 175 -11.71 -0.76 -27.29
C GLY A 175 -12.43 0.48 -27.86
N LEU A 176 -12.60 1.54 -27.05
CA LEU A 176 -13.17 2.81 -27.54
C LEU A 176 -12.36 3.40 -28.72
N PHE A 177 -11.05 3.15 -28.74
CA PHE A 177 -10.12 3.70 -29.74
C PHE A 177 -9.60 2.63 -30.72
N ALA A 178 -10.24 1.45 -30.79
CA ALA A 178 -9.79 0.33 -31.61
C ALA A 178 -9.75 0.63 -33.12
N SER A 179 -10.56 1.59 -33.59
CA SER A 179 -10.57 2.03 -35.00
C SER A 179 -9.36 2.86 -35.40
N LEU A 180 -8.58 3.37 -34.43
CA LEU A 180 -7.38 4.14 -34.70
C LEU A 180 -6.20 3.23 -35.01
N ARG A 181 -5.25 3.73 -35.82
CA ARG A 181 -3.95 3.07 -36.00
C ARG A 181 -3.22 2.98 -34.64
N GLU A 182 -2.38 1.97 -34.50
CA GLU A 182 -1.71 1.65 -33.24
C GLU A 182 -0.86 2.80 -32.68
N ASP A 183 -0.12 3.49 -33.56
CA ASP A 183 0.70 4.65 -33.22
C ASP A 183 -0.14 5.80 -32.63
N VAL A 184 -1.21 6.16 -33.33
CA VAL A 184 -2.14 7.22 -32.89
C VAL A 184 -2.90 6.80 -31.62
N ARG A 185 -3.36 5.55 -31.57
CA ARG A 185 -4.00 5.01 -30.37
C ARG A 185 -3.09 5.12 -29.15
N GLY A 186 -1.80 4.80 -29.30
CA GLY A 186 -0.80 4.97 -28.26
C GLY A 186 -0.68 6.42 -27.78
N GLU A 187 -0.67 7.39 -28.71
CA GLU A 187 -0.64 8.83 -28.37
C GLU A 187 -1.90 9.28 -27.62
N VAL A 188 -3.08 8.79 -28.06
CA VAL A 188 -4.37 9.08 -27.39
C VAL A 188 -4.35 8.53 -25.97
N LEU A 189 -4.05 7.25 -25.80
CA LEU A 189 -3.98 6.61 -24.48
C LEU A 189 -2.95 7.28 -23.58
N GLY A 190 -1.80 7.68 -24.12
CA GLY A 190 -0.78 8.43 -23.40
C GLY A 190 -1.24 9.82 -22.96
N ALA A 191 -2.09 10.51 -23.76
CA ALA A 191 -2.70 11.77 -23.35
C ALA A 191 -3.72 11.55 -22.21
N LEU A 192 -4.58 10.54 -22.33
CA LEU A 192 -5.54 10.16 -21.30
C LEU A 192 -4.84 9.80 -19.98
N HIS A 193 -3.75 9.04 -20.06
CA HIS A 193 -2.95 8.67 -18.87
C HIS A 193 -2.37 9.90 -18.14
N ARG A 194 -2.11 10.98 -18.84
CA ARG A 194 -1.70 12.25 -18.23
C ARG A 194 -2.86 13.13 -17.75
N GLY A 195 -4.09 12.64 -17.83
CA GLY A 195 -5.31 13.38 -17.48
C GLY A 195 -5.76 14.37 -18.57
N ASP A 196 -5.11 14.39 -19.75
CA ASP A 196 -5.49 15.27 -20.87
C ASP A 196 -6.57 14.62 -21.75
N ILE A 197 -7.78 14.48 -21.20
CA ILE A 197 -8.93 13.90 -21.91
C ILE A 197 -9.23 14.68 -23.18
N ALA A 198 -9.30 16.01 -23.09
CA ALA A 198 -9.59 16.87 -24.24
C ALA A 198 -8.53 16.75 -25.35
N GLY A 199 -7.26 16.70 -24.98
CA GLY A 199 -6.17 16.48 -25.93
C GLY A 199 -6.20 15.10 -26.57
N GLY A 200 -6.54 14.06 -25.81
CA GLY A 200 -6.72 12.71 -26.33
C GLY A 200 -7.85 12.63 -27.36
N LEU A 201 -9.03 13.16 -27.02
CA LEU A 201 -10.19 13.19 -27.94
C LEU A 201 -9.92 14.04 -29.19
N ARG A 202 -9.23 15.17 -29.07
CA ARG A 202 -8.83 15.99 -30.21
C ARG A 202 -7.92 15.20 -31.17
N ARG A 203 -6.89 14.50 -30.67
CA ARG A 203 -6.00 13.65 -31.48
C ARG A 203 -6.79 12.54 -32.18
N ALA A 204 -7.72 11.90 -31.49
CA ALA A 204 -8.58 10.88 -32.09
C ALA A 204 -9.44 11.47 -33.22
N SER A 205 -9.98 12.67 -33.05
CA SER A 205 -10.73 13.39 -34.09
C SER A 205 -9.87 13.74 -35.32
N GLU A 206 -8.68 14.29 -35.10
CA GLU A 206 -7.72 14.64 -36.15
C GLU A 206 -7.25 13.44 -36.94
N ALA A 207 -7.19 12.26 -36.29
CA ALA A 207 -6.88 10.97 -36.95
C ALA A 207 -8.08 10.35 -37.70
N GLY A 208 -9.22 11.04 -37.77
CA GLY A 208 -10.39 10.61 -38.53
C GLY A 208 -11.30 9.63 -37.80
N MET A 209 -11.27 9.58 -36.49
CA MET A 209 -12.22 8.78 -35.73
C MET A 209 -13.67 9.26 -36.02
N PRO A 210 -14.62 8.34 -36.32
CA PRO A 210 -16.01 8.74 -36.59
C PRO A 210 -16.64 9.53 -35.44
N ALA A 211 -17.42 10.57 -35.77
CA ALA A 211 -18.02 11.45 -34.78
C ALA A 211 -18.88 10.73 -33.72
N GLU A 212 -19.55 9.62 -34.13
CA GLU A 212 -20.33 8.80 -33.19
C GLU A 212 -19.43 8.07 -32.16
N GLN A 213 -18.33 7.51 -32.64
CA GLN A 213 -17.34 6.85 -31.75
C GLN A 213 -16.68 7.87 -30.82
N LEU A 214 -16.37 9.06 -31.34
CA LEU A 214 -15.82 10.15 -30.54
C LEU A 214 -16.78 10.58 -29.41
N ARG A 215 -18.08 10.75 -29.73
CA ARG A 215 -19.10 11.06 -28.72
C ARG A 215 -19.22 9.93 -27.67
N ARG A 216 -19.15 8.65 -28.10
CA ARG A 216 -19.16 7.51 -27.17
C ARG A 216 -17.94 7.54 -26.24
N ALA A 217 -16.75 7.78 -26.78
CA ALA A 217 -15.54 7.90 -26.00
C ALA A 217 -15.59 9.08 -25.01
N ASP A 218 -16.05 10.24 -25.45
CA ASP A 218 -16.21 11.42 -24.60
C ASP A 218 -17.16 11.17 -23.42
N ARG A 219 -18.34 10.59 -23.68
CA ARG A 219 -19.29 10.22 -22.63
C ARG A 219 -18.71 9.20 -21.63
N ALA A 220 -18.01 8.18 -22.12
CA ALA A 220 -17.38 7.16 -21.30
C ALA A 220 -16.29 7.76 -20.39
N LEU A 221 -15.49 8.68 -20.90
CA LEU A 221 -14.37 9.30 -20.19
C LEU A 221 -14.81 10.43 -19.24
N THR A 222 -15.93 11.07 -19.50
CA THR A 222 -16.46 12.17 -18.65
C THR A 222 -17.40 11.67 -17.55
N GLY A 223 -17.63 10.35 -17.46
CA GLY A 223 -18.40 9.76 -16.36
C GLY A 223 -19.90 10.02 -16.41
N VAL A 224 -20.44 10.42 -17.58
CA VAL A 224 -21.90 10.52 -17.75
C VAL A 224 -22.47 9.09 -17.78
N ALA A 225 -22.74 8.57 -16.60
CA ALA A 225 -23.35 7.26 -16.41
C ALA A 225 -24.73 7.22 -17.11
N GLY A 226 -24.94 6.27 -18.01
CA GLY A 226 -26.22 6.03 -18.68
C GLY A 226 -26.14 5.62 -20.13
N ASP A 227 -25.05 5.97 -20.82
CA ASP A 227 -24.88 5.75 -22.28
C ASP A 227 -23.76 4.75 -22.64
N VAL A 228 -23.17 4.06 -21.66
CA VAL A 228 -22.22 2.98 -21.91
C VAL A 228 -23.02 1.72 -22.16
N ASP A 229 -22.75 1.03 -23.25
CA ASP A 229 -23.42 -0.24 -23.58
C ASP A 229 -23.27 -1.21 -22.38
N VAL A 230 -24.40 -1.67 -21.86
CA VAL A 230 -24.47 -2.53 -20.68
C VAL A 230 -23.64 -3.81 -20.88
N SER A 231 -23.47 -4.27 -22.12
CA SER A 231 -22.64 -5.42 -22.46
C SER A 231 -21.12 -5.17 -22.18
N ASP A 232 -20.63 -3.96 -22.41
CA ASP A 232 -19.24 -3.58 -22.16
C ASP A 232 -18.95 -3.48 -20.65
N VAL A 233 -19.97 -3.14 -19.86
CA VAL A 233 -19.86 -3.05 -18.40
C VAL A 233 -20.15 -4.38 -17.70
N ALA A 234 -20.84 -5.31 -18.38
CA ALA A 234 -21.28 -6.57 -17.80
C ALA A 234 -20.11 -7.45 -17.28
N GLU A 235 -18.95 -7.40 -17.93
CA GLU A 235 -17.77 -8.15 -17.47
C GLU A 235 -17.19 -7.53 -16.18
N ILE A 236 -17.13 -6.19 -16.11
CA ILE A 236 -16.76 -5.47 -14.87
C ILE A 236 -17.78 -5.77 -13.79
N CYS A 237 -19.08 -5.64 -14.09
CA CYS A 237 -20.16 -5.85 -13.16
C CYS A 237 -20.17 -7.28 -12.59
N ARG A 238 -19.84 -8.29 -13.39
CA ARG A 238 -19.80 -9.68 -12.90
C ARG A 238 -18.79 -9.88 -11.78
N GLY A 239 -17.56 -9.39 -11.92
CA GLY A 239 -16.54 -9.46 -10.88
C GLY A 239 -16.94 -8.65 -9.64
N VAL A 240 -17.48 -7.45 -9.86
CA VAL A 240 -17.99 -6.58 -8.78
C VAL A 240 -19.18 -7.20 -8.07
N ASP A 241 -20.15 -7.77 -8.80
CA ASP A 241 -21.36 -8.37 -8.21
C ASP A 241 -21.01 -9.60 -7.39
N LEU A 242 -20.11 -10.47 -7.89
CA LEU A 242 -19.60 -11.61 -7.12
C LEU A 242 -18.89 -11.15 -5.84
N ALA A 243 -18.09 -10.12 -5.93
CA ALA A 243 -17.43 -9.57 -4.74
C ALA A 243 -18.43 -8.89 -3.79
N ARG A 244 -19.47 -8.21 -4.30
CA ARG A 244 -20.55 -7.58 -3.51
C ARG A 244 -21.42 -8.54 -2.73
N GLU A 245 -21.50 -9.81 -3.10
CA GLU A 245 -22.19 -10.82 -2.29
C GLU A 245 -21.63 -10.90 -0.87
N ARG A 246 -20.37 -10.55 -0.69
CA ARG A 246 -19.71 -10.49 0.63
C ARG A 246 -20.12 -9.25 1.44
N TRP A 247 -20.45 -8.10 0.77
CA TRP A 247 -20.79 -6.82 1.40
C TRP A 247 -22.08 -6.22 0.84
N PRO A 248 -23.24 -6.81 1.13
CA PRO A 248 -24.52 -6.29 0.67
C PRO A 248 -24.80 -4.94 1.36
N GLY A 249 -24.95 -3.89 0.60
CA GLY A 249 -25.43 -2.58 1.08
C GLY A 249 -24.49 -1.39 1.00
N SER A 250 -23.24 -1.54 0.56
CA SER A 250 -22.35 -0.41 0.36
C SER A 250 -22.47 0.20 -1.05
N ALA A 251 -23.05 1.39 -1.13
CA ALA A 251 -23.20 2.12 -2.40
C ALA A 251 -21.88 2.74 -2.91
N ALA A 252 -20.92 2.97 -2.01
CA ALA A 252 -19.61 3.54 -2.33
C ALA A 252 -18.61 2.51 -2.88
N TRP A 253 -18.97 1.24 -2.84
CA TRP A 253 -18.14 0.12 -3.22
C TRP A 253 -18.39 -0.35 -4.66
N GLY A 254 -17.33 -0.51 -5.45
CA GLY A 254 -17.40 -1.01 -6.80
C GLY A 254 -18.11 -0.06 -7.77
N VAL A 255 -17.86 1.25 -7.66
CA VAL A 255 -18.41 2.25 -8.56
C VAL A 255 -17.72 2.13 -9.92
N PRO A 256 -18.46 1.85 -11.00
CA PRO A 256 -17.87 1.77 -12.34
C PRO A 256 -17.29 3.12 -12.76
N ASN A 257 -16.01 3.12 -13.18
CA ASN A 257 -15.33 4.29 -13.74
C ASN A 257 -14.54 3.89 -14.98
N LEU A 258 -15.07 4.15 -16.17
CA LEU A 258 -14.40 3.82 -17.42
C LEU A 258 -13.23 4.76 -17.75
N ALA A 259 -13.14 5.90 -17.08
CA ALA A 259 -12.00 6.82 -17.17
C ALA A 259 -10.86 6.46 -16.23
N LEU A 260 -11.01 5.40 -15.42
CA LEU A 260 -9.97 4.95 -14.50
C LEU A 260 -8.74 4.49 -15.27
N LEU A 261 -7.69 5.28 -15.20
CA LEU A 261 -6.39 5.05 -15.83
C LEU A 261 -5.33 4.94 -14.75
N PRO A 262 -4.95 3.70 -14.37
CA PRO A 262 -3.93 3.51 -13.37
C PRO A 262 -2.59 4.11 -13.80
N ALA A 263 -1.79 4.54 -12.81
CA ALA A 263 -0.48 5.15 -13.06
C ALA A 263 0.55 4.21 -13.72
N LEU A 264 0.29 2.91 -13.76
CA LEU A 264 1.21 1.89 -14.29
C LEU A 264 0.65 1.30 -15.60
N PRO A 265 1.45 1.27 -16.68
CA PRO A 265 0.97 0.95 -18.03
C PRO A 265 0.82 -0.55 -18.32
N TYR A 266 1.11 -1.43 -17.38
CA TYR A 266 1.10 -2.88 -17.60
C TYR A 266 -0.25 -3.58 -17.45
N TYR A 267 -1.30 -2.86 -17.02
CA TYR A 267 -2.62 -3.47 -16.83
C TYR A 267 -3.27 -3.90 -18.14
N THR A 268 -3.94 -5.05 -18.13
CA THR A 268 -4.51 -5.71 -19.31
C THR A 268 -6.00 -6.02 -19.20
N GLY A 269 -6.63 -5.73 -18.07
CA GLY A 269 -8.02 -6.10 -17.79
C GLY A 269 -8.67 -5.15 -16.80
N ILE A 270 -9.35 -5.73 -15.81
CA ILE A 270 -9.94 -4.98 -14.71
C ILE A 270 -8.89 -4.17 -13.96
N VAL A 271 -9.26 -2.96 -13.54
CA VAL A 271 -8.45 -2.07 -12.71
C VAL A 271 -9.34 -1.47 -11.62
N PHE A 272 -8.79 -1.22 -10.44
CA PHE A 272 -9.55 -0.66 -9.34
C PHE A 272 -8.67 0.21 -8.44
N GLU A 273 -9.29 1.21 -7.82
CA GLU A 273 -8.65 2.13 -6.88
C GLU A 273 -9.59 2.43 -5.72
N ALA A 274 -9.02 2.54 -4.52
CA ALA A 274 -9.70 3.11 -3.37
C ALA A 274 -9.25 4.56 -3.18
N VAL A 275 -10.22 5.45 -3.11
CA VAL A 275 -10.00 6.90 -3.02
C VAL A 275 -10.69 7.42 -1.77
N HIS A 276 -9.95 8.14 -0.93
CA HIS A 276 -10.46 8.85 0.24
C HIS A 276 -10.44 10.37 -0.01
N PRO A 277 -11.46 11.14 0.42
CA PRO A 277 -11.54 12.58 0.16
C PRO A 277 -10.30 13.36 0.62
N ASP A 278 -9.76 13.04 1.79
CA ASP A 278 -8.64 13.77 2.40
C ASP A 278 -7.26 13.14 2.11
N ALA A 279 -7.20 11.82 1.83
CA ALA A 279 -5.94 11.12 1.59
C ALA A 279 -5.67 10.86 0.09
N GLY A 280 -6.66 11.05 -0.80
CA GLY A 280 -6.54 10.72 -2.22
C GLY A 280 -6.54 9.21 -2.46
N VAL A 281 -5.77 8.74 -3.44
CA VAL A 281 -5.64 7.31 -3.76
C VAL A 281 -4.86 6.61 -2.64
N ILE A 282 -5.52 5.70 -1.95
CA ILE A 282 -4.94 4.92 -0.83
C ILE A 282 -4.50 3.53 -1.24
N ALA A 283 -5.10 2.98 -2.28
CA ALA A 283 -4.76 1.65 -2.78
C ALA A 283 -5.17 1.52 -4.25
N SER A 284 -4.46 0.70 -5.01
CA SER A 284 -4.78 0.42 -6.40
C SER A 284 -4.40 -1.00 -6.79
N GLY A 285 -5.09 -1.55 -7.79
CA GLY A 285 -4.83 -2.88 -8.29
C GLY A 285 -5.42 -3.13 -9.67
N GLY A 286 -5.22 -4.35 -10.17
CA GLY A 286 -5.79 -4.78 -11.43
C GLY A 286 -5.09 -5.98 -12.04
N ARG A 287 -5.56 -6.41 -13.22
CA ARG A 287 -5.05 -7.54 -13.99
C ARG A 287 -3.93 -7.12 -14.93
N TYR A 288 -2.84 -7.89 -14.96
CA TYR A 288 -1.61 -7.58 -15.73
C TYR A 288 -0.98 -8.84 -16.38
N ASP A 289 -1.74 -9.53 -17.18
CA ASP A 289 -1.40 -10.86 -17.77
C ASP A 289 -0.14 -10.88 -18.63
N LEU A 290 0.32 -9.73 -19.14
CA LEU A 290 1.49 -9.65 -20.02
C LEU A 290 2.80 -9.35 -19.29
N LEU A 291 2.75 -8.86 -18.03
CA LEU A 291 3.94 -8.38 -17.33
C LEU A 291 4.96 -9.49 -17.08
N ILE A 292 4.51 -10.68 -16.68
CA ILE A 292 5.42 -11.82 -16.43
C ILE A 292 6.10 -12.26 -17.71
N GLY A 293 5.38 -12.16 -18.85
CA GLY A 293 5.91 -12.45 -20.19
C GLY A 293 7.11 -11.58 -20.60
N ALA A 294 7.28 -10.41 -20.02
CA ALA A 294 8.47 -9.58 -20.23
C ALA A 294 9.76 -10.19 -19.62
N PHE A 295 9.63 -11.15 -18.71
CA PHE A 295 10.74 -11.81 -18.02
C PHE A 295 10.83 -13.31 -18.29
N GLY A 296 9.81 -13.94 -18.90
CA GLY A 296 9.75 -15.38 -19.15
C GLY A 296 8.44 -15.80 -19.78
N GLU A 297 7.91 -16.98 -19.41
CA GLU A 297 6.63 -17.47 -19.93
C GLU A 297 5.46 -16.63 -19.38
N PRO A 298 4.53 -16.17 -20.24
CA PRO A 298 3.36 -15.41 -19.84
C PRO A 298 2.47 -16.22 -18.87
N ARG A 299 1.95 -15.56 -17.85
CA ARG A 299 0.98 -16.14 -16.92
C ARG A 299 -0.07 -15.08 -16.58
N PRO A 300 -1.36 -15.42 -16.57
CA PRO A 300 -2.38 -14.48 -16.09
C PRO A 300 -2.07 -14.08 -14.66
N ALA A 301 -2.27 -12.79 -14.36
CA ALA A 301 -1.95 -12.25 -13.05
C ALA A 301 -2.85 -11.08 -12.70
N ILE A 302 -3.24 -11.02 -11.43
CA ILE A 302 -4.01 -9.93 -10.84
C ILE A 302 -3.52 -9.69 -9.41
N GLY A 303 -3.44 -8.43 -8.99
CA GLY A 303 -3.01 -8.08 -7.65
C GLY A 303 -3.36 -6.65 -7.28
N PHE A 304 -2.98 -6.26 -6.07
CA PHE A 304 -3.11 -4.88 -5.62
C PHE A 304 -1.99 -4.49 -4.65
N ALA A 305 -1.81 -3.19 -4.50
CA ALA A 305 -0.96 -2.58 -3.48
C ALA A 305 -1.72 -1.49 -2.72
N ILE A 306 -1.58 -1.49 -1.41
CA ILE A 306 -2.07 -0.49 -0.47
C ILE A 306 -0.86 0.37 -0.06
N ASP A 307 -0.96 1.69 -0.20
CA ASP A 307 -0.02 2.63 0.40
C ASP A 307 -0.38 2.77 1.88
N VAL A 308 0.43 2.15 2.74
CA VAL A 308 0.19 2.08 4.19
C VAL A 308 0.15 3.47 4.80
N LEU A 309 0.94 4.42 4.28
CA LEU A 309 0.97 5.78 4.77
C LEU A 309 -0.29 6.56 4.37
N GLN A 310 -0.78 6.39 3.14
CA GLN A 310 -2.03 7.02 2.72
C GLN A 310 -3.23 6.41 3.42
N LEU A 311 -3.22 5.09 3.66
CA LEU A 311 -4.24 4.44 4.48
C LEU A 311 -4.23 4.98 5.91
N HIS A 312 -3.05 5.14 6.54
CA HIS A 312 -2.93 5.75 7.87
C HIS A 312 -3.50 7.18 7.91
N ARG A 313 -3.24 7.99 6.86
CA ARG A 313 -3.82 9.34 6.74
C ARG A 313 -5.34 9.33 6.62
N ALA A 314 -5.90 8.41 5.83
CA ALA A 314 -7.34 8.24 5.71
C ALA A 314 -7.97 7.86 7.06
N LEU A 315 -7.41 6.87 7.74
CA LEU A 315 -7.83 6.43 9.06
C LEU A 315 -7.77 7.57 10.09
N PHE A 316 -6.71 8.37 10.06
CA PHE A 316 -6.56 9.52 10.94
C PHE A 316 -7.65 10.58 10.67
N ALA A 317 -8.00 10.84 9.41
CA ALA A 317 -9.09 11.75 9.03
C ALA A 317 -10.45 11.25 9.54
N GLU A 318 -10.67 9.94 9.59
CA GLU A 318 -11.86 9.30 10.15
C GLU A 318 -11.83 9.18 11.71
N SER A 319 -10.87 9.82 12.37
CA SER A 319 -10.70 9.75 13.82
C SER A 319 -10.47 8.32 14.35
N TRP A 320 -9.80 7.48 13.53
CA TRP A 320 -9.43 6.14 13.92
C TRP A 320 -8.64 6.10 15.22
N GLN A 321 -9.01 5.17 16.09
CA GLN A 321 -8.30 4.93 17.32
C GLN A 321 -7.64 3.55 17.26
N PRO A 322 -6.31 3.48 17.29
CA PRO A 322 -5.63 2.19 17.36
C PRO A 322 -6.05 1.45 18.64
N ARG A 323 -6.11 0.13 18.56
CA ARG A 323 -6.42 -0.69 19.75
C ARG A 323 -5.51 -0.28 20.90
N SER A 324 -6.13 -0.10 22.08
CA SER A 324 -5.42 0.25 23.30
C SER A 324 -4.23 -0.70 23.51
N GLN A 325 -3.07 -0.13 23.77
CA GLN A 325 -1.89 -0.95 24.10
C GLN A 325 -2.02 -1.50 25.52
N ARG A 326 -1.46 -2.70 25.70
CA ARG A 326 -1.18 -3.19 27.05
C ARG A 326 -0.30 -2.18 27.78
N PRO A 327 -0.59 -1.84 29.02
CA PRO A 327 0.21 -0.89 29.78
C PRO A 327 1.69 -1.26 29.83
N LEU A 328 2.54 -0.25 29.92
CA LEU A 328 3.95 -0.41 30.26
C LEU A 328 4.11 -0.31 31.76
N LEU A 329 4.63 -1.36 32.37
CA LEU A 329 4.98 -1.34 33.79
C LEU A 329 6.37 -0.73 33.97
N LEU A 330 6.46 0.41 34.65
CA LEU A 330 7.73 1.01 35.03
C LEU A 330 8.11 0.56 36.44
N LEU A 331 9.17 -0.26 36.51
CA LEU A 331 9.67 -0.77 37.78
C LEU A 331 10.69 0.20 38.39
N ARG A 332 10.42 0.61 39.61
CA ARG A 332 11.42 1.27 40.46
C ARG A 332 12.22 0.21 41.21
N PRO A 333 13.56 0.28 41.15
CA PRO A 333 14.43 -0.71 41.81
C PRO A 333 14.24 -0.69 43.33
N SER A 334 14.35 -1.87 43.96
CA SER A 334 14.21 -2.03 45.40
C SER A 334 15.54 -1.81 46.17
N GLY A 335 16.61 -1.43 45.52
CA GLY A 335 17.99 -1.45 46.10
C GLY A 335 18.71 -2.75 45.93
N ASP A 336 18.03 -3.89 45.73
CA ASP A 336 18.60 -5.16 45.24
C ASP A 336 18.42 -5.27 43.72
N GLU A 337 19.48 -4.98 42.99
CA GLU A 337 19.49 -5.03 41.52
C GLU A 337 19.19 -6.44 40.99
N ARG A 338 19.62 -7.49 41.66
CA ARG A 338 19.37 -8.86 41.25
C ARG A 338 17.92 -9.27 41.41
N ALA A 339 17.29 -8.90 42.53
CA ALA A 339 15.83 -9.08 42.72
C ALA A 339 15.03 -8.30 41.69
N THR A 340 15.43 -7.06 41.41
CA THR A 340 14.81 -6.22 40.38
C THR A 340 14.86 -6.87 39.00
N MET A 341 16.02 -7.41 38.59
CA MET A 341 16.17 -8.10 37.31
C MET A 341 15.33 -9.38 37.23
N ARG A 342 15.30 -10.19 38.29
CA ARG A 342 14.48 -11.41 38.34
C ARG A 342 13.00 -11.10 38.31
N CYS A 343 12.55 -10.09 39.02
CA CYS A 343 11.17 -9.62 38.98
C CYS A 343 10.77 -9.13 37.58
N ALA A 344 11.62 -8.32 36.92
CA ALA A 344 11.39 -7.88 35.56
C ALA A 344 11.30 -9.05 34.56
N ALA A 345 12.16 -10.06 34.72
CA ALA A 345 12.10 -11.27 33.89
C ALA A 345 10.80 -12.05 34.09
N ALA A 346 10.41 -12.30 35.34
CA ALA A 346 9.16 -13.00 35.67
C ALA A 346 7.90 -12.28 35.11
N LEU A 347 7.88 -10.95 35.18
CA LEU A 347 6.79 -10.14 34.60
C LEU A 347 6.75 -10.22 33.07
N ARG A 348 7.92 -10.20 32.39
CA ARG A 348 8.00 -10.35 30.93
C ARG A 348 7.59 -11.76 30.48
N GLU A 349 7.99 -12.79 31.20
CA GLU A 349 7.55 -14.18 30.95
C GLU A 349 6.04 -14.34 31.11
N ALA A 350 5.43 -13.55 32.02
CA ALA A 350 3.98 -13.48 32.16
C ALA A 350 3.29 -12.61 31.07
N GLY A 351 4.04 -12.07 30.09
CA GLY A 351 3.51 -11.29 28.97
C GLY A 351 3.29 -9.81 29.27
N ILE A 352 3.82 -9.30 30.38
CA ILE A 352 3.75 -7.88 30.74
C ILE A 352 4.94 -7.14 30.12
N ALA A 353 4.68 -6.01 29.48
CA ALA A 353 5.76 -5.13 29.03
C ALA A 353 6.34 -4.35 30.23
N VAL A 354 7.65 -4.46 30.43
CA VAL A 354 8.34 -3.91 31.58
C VAL A 354 9.56 -3.10 31.16
N ALA A 355 9.66 -1.88 31.69
CA ALA A 355 10.88 -1.07 31.66
C ALA A 355 11.38 -0.82 33.10
N LEU A 356 12.70 -0.63 33.23
CA LEU A 356 13.34 -0.26 34.49
C LEU A 356 13.59 1.25 34.51
N GLY A 357 13.19 1.91 35.59
CA GLY A 357 13.30 3.35 35.71
C GLY A 357 12.30 4.14 34.86
N ASP A 358 12.61 5.40 34.58
CA ASP A 358 11.78 6.28 33.77
C ASP A 358 12.00 6.09 32.28
N VAL A 359 10.92 6.30 31.52
CA VAL A 359 10.93 6.26 30.04
C VAL A 359 10.46 7.62 29.53
N ALA A 360 11.30 8.30 28.78
CA ALA A 360 11.04 9.62 28.26
C ALA A 360 9.95 9.63 27.16
N GLU A 361 10.00 8.63 26.25
CA GLU A 361 9.03 8.47 25.15
C GLU A 361 8.17 7.23 25.39
N ARG A 362 6.85 7.44 25.46
CA ARG A 362 5.85 6.41 25.82
C ARG A 362 4.98 5.98 24.66
N ALA A 363 5.13 6.62 23.50
CA ALA A 363 4.36 6.35 22.27
C ALA A 363 2.84 6.19 22.49
N GLY A 364 2.26 7.03 23.38
CA GLY A 364 0.84 6.98 23.74
C GLY A 364 0.44 5.79 24.62
N ARG A 365 1.39 4.98 25.08
CA ARG A 365 1.13 3.77 25.88
C ARG A 365 0.75 4.13 27.32
N PRO A 366 -0.32 3.54 27.90
CA PRO A 366 -0.62 3.68 29.31
C PRO A 366 0.55 3.19 30.18
N VAL A 367 0.83 3.89 31.26
CA VAL A 367 1.93 3.57 32.15
C VAL A 367 1.42 3.25 33.54
N ILE A 368 1.94 2.13 34.11
CA ILE A 368 1.70 1.75 35.50
C ILE A 368 3.05 1.78 36.21
N HIS A 369 3.13 2.54 37.31
CA HIS A 369 4.32 2.55 38.16
C HIS A 369 4.22 1.47 39.23
N ALA A 370 5.32 0.76 39.46
CA ALA A 370 5.39 -0.25 40.51
C ALA A 370 6.79 -0.29 41.15
N ASP A 371 6.80 -0.55 42.43
CA ASP A 371 8.03 -0.76 43.23
C ASP A 371 8.30 -2.26 43.36
N VAL A 372 9.51 -2.67 43.16
CA VAL A 372 9.91 -4.08 43.34
C VAL A 372 9.96 -4.40 44.82
N ILE A 373 9.24 -5.44 45.21
CA ILE A 373 9.29 -5.99 46.61
C ILE A 373 10.27 -7.13 46.66
N ASP A 374 10.16 -8.11 45.76
CA ASP A 374 11.03 -9.28 45.63
C ASP A 374 11.07 -9.83 44.19
N ASP A 375 11.57 -11.02 44.00
CA ASP A 375 11.77 -11.64 42.70
C ASP A 375 10.51 -11.81 41.85
N ARG A 376 9.31 -11.72 42.42
CA ARG A 376 8.03 -12.02 41.76
C ARG A 376 6.92 -11.05 42.10
N ARG A 377 7.11 -10.18 43.09
CA ARG A 377 6.05 -9.28 43.57
C ARG A 377 6.44 -7.82 43.41
N VAL A 378 5.45 -7.04 43.05
CA VAL A 378 5.55 -5.59 42.93
C VAL A 378 4.46 -4.92 43.77
N MET A 379 4.72 -3.72 44.24
CA MET A 379 3.73 -2.84 44.87
C MET A 379 3.32 -1.77 43.85
N LEU A 380 2.06 -1.73 43.52
CA LEU A 380 1.48 -0.74 42.60
C LEU A 380 1.32 0.62 43.33
N ALA A 381 1.11 1.69 42.57
CA ALA A 381 0.96 3.04 43.10
C ALA A 381 -0.23 3.21 44.05
N ASP A 382 -1.23 2.34 43.97
CA ASP A 382 -2.40 2.29 44.88
C ASP A 382 -2.14 1.51 46.16
N GLY A 383 -0.92 1.03 46.38
CA GLY A 383 -0.51 0.28 47.55
C GLY A 383 -0.82 -1.23 47.49
N ARG A 384 -1.42 -1.72 46.40
CA ARG A 384 -1.66 -3.15 46.21
C ARG A 384 -0.37 -3.90 45.87
N VAL A 385 -0.20 -5.06 46.50
CA VAL A 385 0.88 -5.99 46.15
C VAL A 385 0.33 -7.00 45.13
N ALA A 386 1.00 -7.13 44.00
CA ALA A 386 0.64 -8.05 42.94
C ALA A 386 1.80 -9.00 42.61
N GLU A 387 1.48 -10.28 42.39
CA GLU A 387 2.40 -11.23 41.76
C GLU A 387 2.37 -11.11 40.25
N ALA A 388 3.48 -11.40 39.59
CA ALA A 388 3.64 -11.30 38.14
C ALA A 388 2.51 -12.01 37.36
N ALA A 389 2.14 -13.23 37.76
CA ALA A 389 1.09 -14.01 37.12
C ALA A 389 -0.34 -13.45 37.34
N ALA A 390 -0.58 -12.81 38.50
CA ALA A 390 -1.87 -12.19 38.80
C ALA A 390 -2.01 -10.88 38.01
N LEU A 391 -0.97 -10.06 37.98
CA LEU A 391 -0.93 -8.81 37.26
C LEU A 391 -1.07 -9.01 35.74
N ALA A 392 -0.52 -10.11 35.19
CA ALA A 392 -0.68 -10.44 33.78
C ALA A 392 -2.15 -10.67 33.37
N ARG A 393 -2.95 -11.26 34.26
CA ARG A 393 -4.40 -11.46 34.02
C ARG A 393 -5.19 -10.15 34.08
N GLU A 394 -4.82 -9.23 34.97
CA GLU A 394 -5.46 -7.90 35.08
C GLU A 394 -5.11 -6.98 33.91
N VAL A 395 -3.87 -7.00 33.46
CA VAL A 395 -3.34 -6.10 32.43
C VAL A 395 -3.51 -6.68 31.03
N GLY A 396 -3.74 -7.99 30.91
CA GLY A 396 -3.90 -8.72 29.64
C GLY A 396 -5.34 -8.85 29.13
N SER A 397 -6.33 -8.48 29.95
CA SER A 397 -7.74 -8.36 29.61
C SER A 397 -8.05 -6.96 29.07
#